data_11c56469e57e77542a9b595a2023c0f6
#
_entry.id   11c56469e57e77542a9b595a2023c0f6
#
_cell.length_a   1.000
_cell.length_b   1.000
_cell.length_c   1.000
_cell.angle_alpha   90.00
_cell.angle_beta   90.00
_cell.angle_gamma   90.00
#
_symmetry.space_group_name_H-M   'P 1'
#
loop_
_entity.id
_entity.type
_entity.pdbx_description
1 polymer ?
#
loop_
_entity_poly.entity_id
_entity_poly.type
_entity_poly.pdbx_seq_one_letter_code
_entity_poly.pdbx_strand_id
1 'polypeptide(L)'
;GVESEHAPRLNAMDGFNTRAIHAGQEPDPLTGAVVPPIYQVSTYAQDGVGGLRGGYEYSRSANPTRTALQECLAALEAPEDPNGRGLAFASGLAAEDTLMRTVLAPGTHAVIPDDAYGGTYRLFAKVAAPWGVEHTPASVTDPAAIAAAIQPGRTRLVWIETPTNPLLNVADIAAISEIAHSAGALLVVDNTFASSYLQQPLLLGADVVVHSTTKYLGGHSDVIGGALVVRDLELAERLAFHQNSMGAVPGPLDSWLVLRGIKTLGVRMD
;
A
#
# COMPACT_ATOMS: atom_id res chain seq x y z
N GLY A 1 -0.85 41.65 -2.97
CA GLY A 1 -1.26 40.29 -2.76
C GLY A 1 -1.72 39.72 -4.09
N VAL A 2 -0.95 38.84 -4.69
CA VAL A 2 -1.39 37.98 -5.79
C VAL A 2 -1.88 36.74 -5.09
N GLU A 3 -3.19 36.51 -5.03
CA GLU A 3 -3.75 35.22 -4.70
C GLU A 3 -3.23 34.25 -5.77
N SER A 4 -2.40 33.30 -5.38
CA SER A 4 -2.01 32.21 -6.25
C SER A 4 -3.28 31.39 -6.53
N GLU A 5 -3.88 31.55 -7.70
CA GLU A 5 -4.84 30.58 -8.20
C GLU A 5 -4.12 29.23 -8.19
N HIS A 6 -4.57 28.36 -7.30
CA HIS A 6 -4.02 27.03 -7.15
C HIS A 6 -4.15 26.30 -8.48
N ALA A 7 -3.10 25.58 -8.87
CA ALA A 7 -3.19 24.60 -9.95
C ALA A 7 -4.46 23.75 -9.76
N PRO A 8 -5.18 23.42 -10.82
CA PRO A 8 -6.43 22.69 -10.70
C PRO A 8 -6.18 21.39 -9.93
N ARG A 9 -6.85 21.23 -8.78
CA ARG A 9 -6.86 19.97 -8.07
C ARG A 9 -7.39 18.90 -9.01
N LEU A 10 -6.78 17.72 -9.01
CA LEU A 10 -7.31 16.59 -9.77
C LEU A 10 -8.78 16.39 -9.41
N ASN A 11 -9.62 16.31 -10.43
CA ASN A 11 -11.04 16.08 -10.28
C ASN A 11 -11.32 14.57 -10.22
N ALA A 12 -12.40 14.18 -9.57
CA ALA A 12 -12.92 12.82 -9.53
C ALA A 12 -13.07 12.17 -10.93
N MET A 13 -13.24 13.00 -11.97
CA MET A 13 -13.39 12.58 -13.37
C MET A 13 -12.08 12.34 -14.12
N ASP A 14 -10.92 12.55 -13.48
CA ASP A 14 -9.63 12.40 -14.16
C ASP A 14 -9.33 10.93 -14.42
N GLY A 15 -8.96 10.61 -15.67
CA GLY A 15 -8.61 9.26 -16.08
C GLY A 15 -7.36 8.74 -15.36
N PHE A 16 -7.17 7.42 -15.39
CA PHE A 16 -6.06 6.73 -14.71
C PHE A 16 -4.69 7.37 -15.03
N ASN A 17 -4.40 7.59 -16.32
CA ASN A 17 -3.12 8.15 -16.74
C ASN A 17 -2.89 9.56 -16.23
N THR A 18 -3.94 10.39 -16.14
CA THR A 18 -3.86 11.73 -15.56
C THR A 18 -3.51 11.66 -14.08
N ARG A 19 -4.16 10.78 -13.32
CA ARG A 19 -3.82 10.54 -11.90
C ARG A 19 -2.40 10.00 -11.73
N ALA A 20 -1.98 9.05 -12.55
CA ALA A 20 -0.62 8.49 -12.50
C ALA A 20 0.48 9.53 -12.74
N ILE A 21 0.20 10.56 -13.52
CA ILE A 21 1.15 11.62 -13.83
C ILE A 21 1.12 12.75 -12.79
N HIS A 22 -0.04 13.10 -12.25
CA HIS A 22 -0.22 14.32 -11.48
C HIS A 22 -0.56 14.15 -10.00
N ALA A 23 -1.17 13.02 -9.59
CA ALA A 23 -1.59 12.85 -8.19
C ALA A 23 -0.41 12.92 -7.22
N GLY A 24 -0.54 13.74 -6.16
CA GLY A 24 0.51 13.97 -5.16
C GLY A 24 1.72 14.74 -5.68
N GLN A 25 1.65 15.29 -6.89
CA GLN A 25 2.76 15.94 -7.57
C GLN A 25 2.42 17.39 -7.95
N GLU A 26 1.88 18.13 -6.99
CA GLU A 26 1.69 19.57 -7.18
C GLU A 26 3.04 20.26 -7.41
N PRO A 27 3.08 21.31 -8.27
CA PRO A 27 4.30 22.06 -8.46
C PRO A 27 4.88 22.59 -7.14
N ASP A 28 6.20 22.50 -6.99
CA ASP A 28 6.89 22.98 -5.80
C ASP A 28 6.54 24.44 -5.49
N PRO A 29 6.02 24.76 -4.30
CA PRO A 29 5.51 26.09 -3.99
C PRO A 29 6.59 27.17 -3.96
N LEU A 30 7.86 26.79 -3.79
CA LEU A 30 8.98 27.72 -3.75
C LEU A 30 9.52 28.05 -5.14
N THR A 31 9.64 27.03 -5.99
CA THR A 31 10.34 27.15 -7.28
C THR A 31 9.43 26.99 -8.50
N GLY A 32 8.22 26.44 -8.32
CA GLY A 32 7.33 26.05 -9.41
C GLY A 32 7.80 24.80 -10.17
N ALA A 33 8.74 24.02 -9.62
CA ALA A 33 9.22 22.80 -10.25
C ALA A 33 8.06 21.80 -10.40
N VAL A 34 7.82 21.32 -11.63
CA VAL A 34 6.69 20.43 -11.94
C VAL A 34 6.94 18.96 -11.57
N VAL A 35 8.18 18.61 -11.29
CA VAL A 35 8.56 17.31 -10.73
C VAL A 35 8.89 17.50 -9.26
N PRO A 36 8.32 16.71 -8.35
CA PRO A 36 8.63 16.83 -6.92
C PRO A 36 10.14 16.74 -6.65
N PRO A 37 10.72 17.68 -5.88
CA PRO A 37 12.11 17.62 -5.48
C PRO A 37 12.41 16.37 -4.66
N ILE A 38 13.65 15.87 -4.72
CA ILE A 38 14.11 14.78 -3.86
C ILE A 38 14.60 15.40 -2.54
N TYR A 39 13.82 15.25 -1.48
CA TYR A 39 14.17 15.73 -0.14
C TYR A 39 15.09 14.72 0.57
N GLN A 40 16.34 14.68 0.17
CA GLN A 40 17.36 13.81 0.76
C GLN A 40 17.88 14.42 2.07
N VAL A 41 17.01 14.45 3.08
CA VAL A 41 17.24 15.09 4.38
C VAL A 41 16.80 14.18 5.52
N SER A 42 17.35 14.36 6.70
CA SER A 42 16.91 13.64 7.92
C SER A 42 15.96 14.48 8.79
N THR A 43 16.30 15.74 9.03
CA THR A 43 15.61 16.62 9.99
C THR A 43 15.21 17.94 9.35
N TYR A 44 14.19 18.57 9.92
CA TYR A 44 13.63 19.83 9.46
C TYR A 44 13.71 20.88 10.58
N ALA A 45 13.97 22.14 10.23
CA ALA A 45 13.95 23.25 11.17
C ALA A 45 12.52 23.50 11.66
N GLN A 46 12.38 23.80 12.94
CA GLN A 46 11.12 24.15 13.57
C GLN A 46 11.06 25.62 13.96
N ASP A 47 9.89 26.21 13.95
CA ASP A 47 9.63 27.56 14.45
C ASP A 47 9.27 27.50 15.95
N GLY A 48 10.28 27.26 16.80
CA GLY A 48 10.10 26.95 18.22
C GLY A 48 9.78 25.47 18.47
N VAL A 49 9.68 25.08 19.74
CA VAL A 49 9.41 23.68 20.12
C VAL A 49 8.03 23.26 19.65
N GLY A 50 7.97 22.22 18.80
CA GLY A 50 6.72 21.71 18.23
C GLY A 50 6.14 22.54 17.08
N GLY A 51 6.79 23.63 16.67
CA GLY A 51 6.39 24.46 15.54
C GLY A 51 6.85 23.87 14.20
N LEU A 52 6.12 22.89 13.68
CA LEU A 52 6.50 22.17 12.45
C LEU A 52 6.22 23.01 11.21
N ARG A 53 7.17 23.09 10.30
CA ARG A 53 6.99 23.70 8.98
C ARG A 53 6.40 22.67 8.01
N GLY A 54 5.21 22.93 7.51
CA GLY A 54 4.50 22.00 6.61
C GLY A 54 4.19 20.63 7.20
N GLY A 55 4.27 20.48 8.54
CA GLY A 55 4.03 19.20 9.22
C GLY A 55 5.26 18.27 9.27
N TYR A 56 6.43 18.73 8.82
CA TYR A 56 7.64 17.90 8.76
C TYR A 56 8.56 18.15 9.96
N GLU A 57 9.04 17.08 10.56
CA GLU A 57 9.96 17.08 11.70
C GLU A 57 11.20 16.23 11.40
N TYR A 58 10.96 15.00 10.98
CA TYR A 58 11.97 13.98 10.76
C TYR A 58 11.56 13.02 9.63
N SER A 59 12.48 12.70 8.72
CA SER A 59 12.13 11.95 7.49
C SER A 59 11.62 10.52 7.72
N ARG A 60 11.92 9.89 8.86
CA ARG A 60 11.29 8.61 9.19
C ARG A 60 9.78 8.79 9.43
N SER A 61 9.38 9.85 10.13
CA SER A 61 7.96 10.14 10.38
C SER A 61 7.25 10.64 9.12
N ALA A 62 7.81 11.66 8.44
CA ALA A 62 7.28 12.18 7.19
C ALA A 62 8.39 12.81 6.33
N ASN A 63 8.27 12.65 5.01
CA ASN A 63 9.19 13.23 4.04
C ASN A 63 8.38 13.67 2.80
N PRO A 64 8.55 14.89 2.26
CA PRO A 64 7.73 15.39 1.16
C PRO A 64 7.74 14.49 -0.09
N THR A 65 8.90 13.92 -0.44
CA THR A 65 9.01 13.01 -1.60
C THR A 65 8.23 11.71 -1.37
N ARG A 66 8.32 11.14 -0.15
CA ARG A 66 7.52 9.97 0.21
C ARG A 66 6.03 10.30 0.28
N THR A 67 5.65 11.44 0.80
CA THR A 67 4.26 11.91 0.85
C THR A 67 3.67 11.98 -0.57
N ALA A 68 4.38 12.57 -1.52
CA ALA A 68 3.97 12.61 -2.92
C ALA A 68 3.68 11.20 -3.50
N LEU A 69 4.56 10.23 -3.23
CA LEU A 69 4.33 8.84 -3.63
C LEU A 69 3.09 8.24 -2.95
N GLN A 70 2.93 8.44 -1.65
CA GLN A 70 1.80 7.90 -0.88
C GLN A 70 0.45 8.46 -1.37
N GLU A 71 0.38 9.73 -1.69
CA GLU A 71 -0.80 10.38 -2.28
C GLU A 71 -1.11 9.85 -3.69
N CYS A 72 -0.08 9.65 -4.51
CA CYS A 72 -0.24 9.04 -5.84
C CYS A 72 -0.81 7.63 -5.74
N LEU A 73 -0.25 6.78 -4.87
CA LEU A 73 -0.71 5.40 -4.66
C LEU A 73 -2.17 5.36 -4.19
N ALA A 74 -2.55 6.23 -3.25
CA ALA A 74 -3.94 6.36 -2.79
C ALA A 74 -4.88 6.75 -3.93
N ALA A 75 -4.50 7.71 -4.76
CA ALA A 75 -5.32 8.17 -5.88
C ALA A 75 -5.50 7.12 -6.98
N LEU A 76 -4.59 6.16 -7.09
CA LEU A 76 -4.67 5.08 -8.08
C LEU A 76 -5.49 3.89 -7.60
N GLU A 77 -5.39 3.52 -6.32
CA GLU A 77 -6.11 2.37 -5.75
C GLU A 77 -7.50 2.73 -5.20
N ALA A 78 -7.66 3.95 -4.69
CA ALA A 78 -8.91 4.45 -4.15
C ALA A 78 -9.32 5.76 -4.86
N PRO A 79 -9.56 5.72 -6.18
CA PRO A 79 -9.96 6.91 -6.91
C PRO A 79 -11.26 7.47 -6.31
N GLU A 80 -11.31 8.80 -6.21
CA GLU A 80 -12.49 9.53 -5.71
C GLU A 80 -12.80 9.32 -4.21
N ASP A 81 -12.04 8.50 -3.49
CA ASP A 81 -12.25 8.31 -2.07
C ASP A 81 -11.37 9.27 -1.25
N PRO A 82 -11.96 10.26 -0.56
CA PRO A 82 -11.19 11.20 0.27
C PRO A 82 -10.52 10.52 1.47
N ASN A 83 -10.93 9.31 1.81
CA ASN A 83 -10.38 8.53 2.90
C ASN A 83 -9.25 7.59 2.43
N GLY A 84 -9.00 7.49 1.13
CA GLY A 84 -7.88 6.70 0.62
C GLY A 84 -6.55 7.15 1.23
N ARG A 85 -5.78 6.21 1.79
CA ARG A 85 -4.46 6.46 2.39
C ARG A 85 -3.45 5.46 1.84
N GLY A 86 -2.40 5.99 1.24
CA GLY A 86 -1.23 5.22 0.81
C GLY A 86 -0.10 5.33 1.84
N LEU A 87 0.61 4.23 2.04
CA LEU A 87 1.79 4.15 2.89
C LEU A 87 2.90 3.46 2.09
N ALA A 88 4.07 4.07 2.02
CA ALA A 88 5.22 3.54 1.27
C ALA A 88 6.25 2.91 2.21
N PHE A 89 6.87 1.81 1.76
CA PHE A 89 7.78 0.97 2.53
C PHE A 89 9.05 0.65 1.74
N ALA A 90 10.10 0.27 2.46
CA ALA A 90 11.39 -0.08 1.88
C ALA A 90 11.35 -1.37 1.01
N SER A 91 10.33 -2.19 1.13
CA SER A 91 10.08 -3.39 0.31
C SER A 91 8.63 -3.85 0.45
N GLY A 92 8.17 -4.72 -0.47
CA GLY A 92 6.88 -5.39 -0.31
C GLY A 92 6.78 -6.16 1.00
N LEU A 93 7.81 -6.93 1.36
CA LEU A 93 7.84 -7.66 2.63
C LEU A 93 7.86 -6.75 3.86
N ALA A 94 8.43 -5.55 3.79
CA ALA A 94 8.35 -4.57 4.87
C ALA A 94 6.91 -4.04 5.05
N ALA A 95 6.18 -3.87 3.95
CA ALA A 95 4.76 -3.54 3.98
C ALA A 95 3.94 -4.68 4.59
N GLU A 96 4.17 -5.93 4.16
CA GLU A 96 3.52 -7.13 4.69
C GLU A 96 3.77 -7.29 6.20
N ASP A 97 5.03 -7.24 6.66
CA ASP A 97 5.36 -7.38 8.09
C ASP A 97 4.73 -6.27 8.93
N THR A 98 4.72 -5.03 8.43
CA THR A 98 4.05 -3.91 9.11
C THR A 98 2.55 -4.15 9.25
N LEU A 99 1.89 -4.61 8.20
CA LEU A 99 0.47 -4.97 8.23
C LEU A 99 0.22 -6.10 9.24
N MET A 100 0.99 -7.18 9.17
CA MET A 100 0.85 -8.32 10.08
C MET A 100 0.98 -7.88 11.54
N ARG A 101 1.98 -7.07 11.87
CA ARG A 101 2.18 -6.58 13.26
C ARG A 101 1.11 -5.60 13.70
N THR A 102 0.42 -4.95 12.76
CA THR A 102 -0.68 -4.06 13.06
C THR A 102 -1.97 -4.80 13.39
N VAL A 103 -2.24 -5.93 12.71
CA VAL A 103 -3.55 -6.59 12.77
C VAL A 103 -3.52 -7.97 13.43
N LEU A 104 -2.35 -8.61 13.52
CA LEU A 104 -2.18 -9.92 14.14
C LEU A 104 -1.47 -9.82 15.49
N ALA A 105 -1.69 -10.82 16.34
CA ALA A 105 -1.05 -10.99 17.64
C ALA A 105 -0.86 -12.48 17.91
N PRO A 106 -0.02 -12.88 18.89
CA PRO A 106 0.08 -14.27 19.30
C PRO A 106 -1.30 -14.88 19.61
N GLY A 107 -1.57 -16.06 19.06
CA GLY A 107 -2.86 -16.75 19.18
C GLY A 107 -3.88 -16.41 18.10
N THR A 108 -3.62 -15.43 17.22
CA THR A 108 -4.46 -15.16 16.06
C THR A 108 -4.09 -16.06 14.88
N HIS A 109 -4.96 -16.04 13.87
CA HIS A 109 -4.87 -16.89 12.68
C HIS A 109 -5.04 -16.04 11.40
N ALA A 110 -4.37 -16.47 10.33
CA ALA A 110 -4.54 -15.93 8.98
C ALA A 110 -4.80 -17.08 7.97
N VAL A 111 -5.61 -16.79 6.95
CA VAL A 111 -5.72 -17.64 5.74
C VAL A 111 -4.81 -17.01 4.67
N ILE A 112 -3.99 -17.82 4.01
CA ILE A 112 -3.07 -17.38 2.96
C ILE A 112 -3.25 -18.23 1.69
N PRO A 113 -2.81 -17.80 0.49
CA PRO A 113 -2.87 -18.64 -0.70
C PRO A 113 -2.03 -19.91 -0.54
N ASP A 114 -2.51 -21.03 -1.08
CA ASP A 114 -1.75 -22.29 -1.14
C ASP A 114 -0.56 -22.21 -2.14
N ASP A 115 -0.65 -21.29 -3.09
CA ASP A 115 0.42 -20.93 -4.04
C ASP A 115 0.96 -19.51 -3.79
N ALA A 116 0.97 -19.05 -2.54
CA ALA A 116 1.48 -17.73 -2.16
C ALA A 116 2.90 -17.48 -2.67
N TYR A 117 3.20 -16.22 -3.00
CA TYR A 117 4.57 -15.78 -3.26
C TYR A 117 5.51 -16.31 -2.16
N GLY A 118 6.65 -16.89 -2.57
CA GLY A 118 7.56 -17.57 -1.63
C GLY A 118 8.08 -16.66 -0.49
N GLY A 119 8.12 -15.34 -0.70
CA GLY A 119 8.44 -14.35 0.33
C GLY A 119 7.34 -14.25 1.39
N THR A 120 6.10 -14.11 0.96
CA THR A 120 4.91 -14.05 1.82
C THR A 120 4.76 -15.35 2.61
N TYR A 121 4.84 -16.51 1.94
CA TYR A 121 4.83 -17.79 2.64
C TYR A 121 5.92 -17.88 3.72
N ARG A 122 7.15 -17.49 3.39
CA ARG A 122 8.29 -17.52 4.32
C ARG A 122 8.07 -16.58 5.51
N LEU A 123 7.46 -15.40 5.26
CA LEU A 123 7.13 -14.45 6.31
C LEU A 123 6.13 -15.07 7.31
N PHE A 124 5.06 -15.69 6.83
CA PHE A 124 4.08 -16.36 7.69
C PHE A 124 4.69 -17.59 8.39
N ALA A 125 5.34 -18.47 7.64
CA ALA A 125 5.78 -19.77 8.16
C ALA A 125 7.04 -19.69 9.06
N LYS A 126 7.92 -18.70 8.84
CA LYS A 126 9.24 -18.63 9.50
C LYS A 126 9.42 -17.42 10.42
N VAL A 127 8.60 -16.39 10.26
CA VAL A 127 8.67 -15.18 11.09
C VAL A 127 7.44 -15.04 11.96
N ALA A 128 6.24 -15.14 11.41
CA ALA A 128 5.00 -14.99 12.16
C ALA A 128 4.67 -16.22 13.03
N ALA A 129 4.88 -17.43 12.53
CA ALA A 129 4.60 -18.65 13.29
C ALA A 129 5.41 -18.77 14.60
N PRO A 130 6.73 -18.51 14.64
CA PRO A 130 7.48 -18.44 15.90
C PRO A 130 7.00 -17.31 16.85
N TRP A 131 6.38 -16.27 16.33
CA TRP A 131 5.75 -15.19 17.13
C TRP A 131 4.39 -15.62 17.68
N GLY A 132 3.85 -16.78 17.27
CA GLY A 132 2.58 -17.34 17.77
C GLY A 132 1.38 -17.00 16.88
N VAL A 133 1.59 -16.60 15.64
CA VAL A 133 0.53 -16.44 14.64
C VAL A 133 0.42 -17.71 13.81
N GLU A 134 -0.75 -18.30 13.78
CA GLU A 134 -1.02 -19.49 12.95
C GLU A 134 -1.53 -19.09 11.55
N HIS A 135 -1.34 -19.96 10.57
CA HIS A 135 -1.88 -19.75 9.23
C HIS A 135 -2.33 -21.04 8.59
N THR A 136 -3.33 -20.95 7.72
CA THR A 136 -3.83 -22.07 6.90
C THR A 136 -3.76 -21.69 5.43
N PRO A 137 -3.03 -22.45 4.59
CA PRO A 137 -3.08 -22.26 3.15
C PRO A 137 -4.44 -22.71 2.57
N ALA A 138 -4.96 -21.96 1.61
CA ALA A 138 -6.19 -22.29 0.89
C ALA A 138 -6.14 -21.78 -0.55
N SER A 139 -6.81 -22.49 -1.47
CA SER A 139 -6.87 -22.08 -2.87
C SER A 139 -7.68 -20.80 -3.04
N VAL A 140 -7.09 -19.81 -3.69
CA VAL A 140 -7.75 -18.53 -3.97
C VAL A 140 -8.82 -18.65 -5.07
N THR A 141 -8.79 -19.71 -5.88
CA THR A 141 -9.78 -19.97 -6.93
C THR A 141 -11.07 -20.61 -6.41
N ASP A 142 -11.07 -21.04 -5.15
CA ASP A 142 -12.20 -21.69 -4.50
C ASP A 142 -12.61 -20.92 -3.22
N PRO A 143 -13.62 -20.04 -3.29
CA PRO A 143 -14.12 -19.35 -2.12
C PRO A 143 -14.59 -20.30 -1.00
N ALA A 144 -15.06 -21.52 -1.32
CA ALA A 144 -15.44 -22.48 -0.31
C ALA A 144 -14.24 -23.03 0.46
N ALA A 145 -13.08 -23.21 -0.20
CA ALA A 145 -11.84 -23.56 0.47
C ALA A 145 -11.35 -22.47 1.43
N ILE A 146 -11.48 -21.20 1.04
CA ILE A 146 -11.20 -20.06 1.93
C ILE A 146 -12.14 -20.08 3.15
N ALA A 147 -13.44 -20.27 2.94
CA ALA A 147 -14.41 -20.34 4.03
C ALA A 147 -14.12 -21.51 5.00
N ALA A 148 -13.73 -22.66 4.47
CA ALA A 148 -13.37 -23.84 5.28
C ALA A 148 -12.09 -23.64 6.09
N ALA A 149 -11.17 -22.78 5.65
CA ALA A 149 -9.93 -22.46 6.34
C ALA A 149 -10.12 -21.45 7.50
N ILE A 150 -11.26 -20.76 7.56
CA ILE A 150 -11.58 -19.80 8.62
C ILE A 150 -11.66 -20.51 9.99
N GLN A 151 -10.96 -19.98 10.97
CA GLN A 151 -11.07 -20.40 12.37
C GLN A 151 -11.91 -19.35 13.13
N PRO A 152 -13.17 -19.66 13.51
CA PRO A 152 -14.07 -18.71 14.17
C PRO A 152 -13.42 -18.08 15.41
N GLY A 153 -13.50 -16.74 15.50
CA GLY A 153 -12.95 -15.96 16.61
C GLY A 153 -11.43 -15.80 16.62
N ARG A 154 -10.69 -16.55 15.78
CA ARG A 154 -9.22 -16.48 15.69
C ARG A 154 -8.70 -15.89 14.40
N THR A 155 -9.34 -16.17 13.26
CA THR A 155 -8.95 -15.59 11.97
C THR A 155 -9.17 -14.08 12.00
N ARG A 156 -8.11 -13.33 11.76
CA ARG A 156 -8.10 -11.86 11.68
C ARG A 156 -7.78 -11.36 10.30
N LEU A 157 -7.19 -12.21 9.46
CA LEU A 157 -6.68 -11.85 8.17
C LEU A 157 -6.98 -12.96 7.15
N VAL A 158 -7.56 -12.58 6.03
CA VAL A 158 -7.60 -13.37 4.80
C VAL A 158 -6.70 -12.65 3.81
N TRP A 159 -5.60 -13.28 3.43
CA TRP A 159 -4.62 -12.78 2.48
C TRP A 159 -4.80 -13.50 1.15
N ILE A 160 -4.98 -12.77 0.08
CA ILE A 160 -4.99 -13.33 -1.27
C ILE A 160 -4.03 -12.57 -2.18
N GLU A 161 -3.52 -13.27 -3.17
CA GLU A 161 -2.83 -12.71 -4.33
C GLU A 161 -3.69 -12.98 -5.55
N THR A 162 -3.83 -11.99 -6.42
CA THR A 162 -4.62 -12.19 -7.65
C THR A 162 -4.17 -11.23 -8.76
N PRO A 163 -3.56 -11.74 -9.85
CA PRO A 163 -3.10 -13.14 -10.04
C PRO A 163 -2.01 -13.59 -9.07
N THR A 164 -1.97 -14.88 -8.75
CA THR A 164 -0.94 -15.46 -7.87
C THR A 164 0.42 -15.60 -8.55
N ASN A 165 1.49 -15.69 -7.77
CA ASN A 165 2.83 -16.02 -8.25
C ASN A 165 3.27 -17.38 -7.64
N PRO A 166 3.55 -18.44 -8.44
CA PRO A 166 3.81 -18.39 -9.89
C PRO A 166 2.66 -18.85 -10.79
N LEU A 167 1.53 -19.34 -10.24
CA LEU A 167 0.54 -20.09 -11.04
C LEU A 167 -0.45 -19.18 -11.78
N LEU A 168 -0.46 -17.87 -11.50
CA LEU A 168 -1.37 -16.88 -12.11
C LEU A 168 -2.86 -17.19 -11.89
N ASN A 169 -3.18 -17.82 -10.77
CA ASN A 169 -4.57 -18.05 -10.37
C ASN A 169 -5.27 -16.72 -10.08
N VAL A 170 -6.54 -16.62 -10.48
CA VAL A 170 -7.36 -15.42 -10.30
C VAL A 170 -8.43 -15.72 -9.26
N ALA A 171 -8.58 -14.80 -8.29
CA ALA A 171 -9.55 -14.89 -7.21
C ALA A 171 -10.77 -14.01 -7.46
N ASP A 172 -11.95 -14.44 -6.99
CA ASP A 172 -13.13 -13.59 -6.86
C ASP A 172 -13.02 -12.77 -5.57
N ILE A 173 -12.51 -11.54 -5.70
CA ILE A 173 -12.27 -10.64 -4.56
C ILE A 173 -13.58 -10.36 -3.81
N ALA A 174 -14.68 -10.12 -4.52
CA ALA A 174 -15.95 -9.76 -3.89
C ALA A 174 -16.51 -10.92 -3.06
N ALA A 175 -16.52 -12.13 -3.62
CA ALA A 175 -16.96 -13.32 -2.89
C ALA A 175 -16.10 -13.61 -1.66
N ILE A 176 -14.77 -13.47 -1.77
CA ILE A 176 -13.86 -13.70 -0.64
C ILE A 176 -13.97 -12.57 0.41
N SER A 177 -14.27 -11.34 -0.02
CA SER A 177 -14.55 -10.23 0.89
C SER A 177 -15.75 -10.53 1.81
N GLU A 178 -16.85 -11.02 1.24
CA GLU A 178 -18.02 -11.41 2.03
C GLU A 178 -17.70 -12.50 3.07
N ILE A 179 -16.88 -13.49 2.69
CA ILE A 179 -16.42 -14.55 3.59
C ILE A 179 -15.56 -13.99 4.73
N ALA A 180 -14.56 -13.16 4.40
CA ALA A 180 -13.67 -12.56 5.38
C ALA A 180 -14.46 -11.69 6.38
N HIS A 181 -15.29 -10.81 5.89
CA HIS A 181 -16.08 -9.89 6.73
C HIS A 181 -17.09 -10.62 7.60
N SER A 182 -17.75 -11.67 7.08
CA SER A 182 -18.65 -12.51 7.88
C SER A 182 -17.96 -13.18 9.07
N ALA A 183 -16.64 -13.41 8.96
CA ALA A 183 -15.81 -13.97 10.02
C ALA A 183 -15.18 -12.89 10.93
N GLY A 184 -15.41 -11.61 10.66
CA GLY A 184 -14.76 -10.50 11.36
C GLY A 184 -13.28 -10.36 11.05
N ALA A 185 -12.82 -10.86 9.90
CA ALA A 185 -11.45 -10.77 9.40
C ALA A 185 -11.33 -9.68 8.33
N LEU A 186 -10.14 -9.10 8.20
CA LEU A 186 -9.82 -8.20 7.10
C LEU A 186 -9.45 -8.99 5.85
N LEU A 187 -9.87 -8.51 4.67
CA LEU A 187 -9.39 -9.00 3.39
C LEU A 187 -8.22 -8.15 2.91
N VAL A 188 -7.08 -8.78 2.70
CA VAL A 188 -5.88 -8.20 2.10
C VAL A 188 -5.67 -8.76 0.70
N VAL A 189 -5.46 -7.90 -0.26
CA VAL A 189 -5.18 -8.28 -1.64
C VAL A 189 -3.80 -7.79 -2.06
N ASP A 190 -2.91 -8.71 -2.38
CA ASP A 190 -1.68 -8.37 -3.08
C ASP A 190 -2.01 -8.14 -4.57
N ASN A 191 -1.94 -6.87 -4.96
CA ASN A 191 -2.29 -6.37 -6.29
C ASN A 191 -1.06 -6.13 -7.17
N THR A 192 0.07 -6.72 -6.82
CA THR A 192 1.37 -6.47 -7.47
C THR A 192 1.33 -6.78 -8.97
N PHE A 193 0.73 -7.90 -9.38
CA PHE A 193 0.71 -8.31 -10.79
C PHE A 193 -0.34 -7.58 -11.62
N ALA A 194 -1.55 -7.45 -11.13
CA ALA A 194 -2.58 -6.70 -11.83
C ALA A 194 -2.28 -5.20 -11.87
N SER A 195 -1.67 -4.70 -10.81
CA SER A 195 -1.53 -3.27 -10.52
C SER A 195 -2.89 -2.54 -10.41
N SER A 196 -2.85 -1.31 -9.96
CA SER A 196 -4.03 -0.43 -9.93
C SER A 196 -4.60 -0.10 -11.31
N TYR A 197 -3.84 -0.40 -12.37
CA TYR A 197 -4.29 -0.20 -13.76
C TYR A 197 -5.33 -1.22 -14.18
N LEU A 198 -5.11 -2.50 -13.92
CA LEU A 198 -6.01 -3.58 -14.33
C LEU A 198 -7.06 -3.91 -13.28
N GLN A 199 -6.78 -3.65 -12.00
CA GLN A 199 -7.64 -4.06 -10.89
C GLN A 199 -7.52 -3.09 -9.71
N GLN A 200 -8.64 -2.75 -9.09
CA GLN A 200 -8.72 -1.91 -7.90
C GLN A 200 -9.46 -2.65 -6.79
N PRO A 201 -8.77 -3.46 -5.99
CA PRO A 201 -9.40 -4.36 -5.02
C PRO A 201 -10.22 -3.66 -3.94
N LEU A 202 -9.86 -2.42 -3.55
CA LEU A 202 -10.66 -1.64 -2.58
C LEU A 202 -12.08 -1.38 -3.07
N LEU A 203 -12.31 -1.28 -4.38
CA LEU A 203 -13.65 -1.12 -4.96
C LEU A 203 -14.44 -2.43 -4.99
N LEU A 204 -13.76 -3.56 -4.78
CA LEU A 204 -14.32 -4.91 -4.78
C LEU A 204 -14.48 -5.49 -3.36
N GLY A 205 -14.26 -4.66 -2.34
CA GLY A 205 -14.47 -5.02 -0.94
C GLY A 205 -13.21 -5.38 -0.14
N ALA A 206 -12.01 -5.29 -0.73
CA ALA A 206 -10.77 -5.43 0.05
C ALA A 206 -10.63 -4.30 1.08
N ASP A 207 -10.06 -4.61 2.23
CA ASP A 207 -9.74 -3.64 3.28
C ASP A 207 -8.36 -3.03 3.09
N VAL A 208 -7.43 -3.84 2.58
CA VAL A 208 -6.03 -3.45 2.35
C VAL A 208 -5.57 -3.96 0.99
N VAL A 209 -4.92 -3.08 0.25
CA VAL A 209 -4.16 -3.45 -0.95
C VAL A 209 -2.68 -3.39 -0.65
N VAL A 210 -1.95 -4.42 -1.06
CA VAL A 210 -0.50 -4.51 -0.95
C VAL A 210 0.12 -4.46 -2.33
N HIS A 211 1.26 -3.79 -2.44
CA HIS A 211 2.11 -3.82 -3.61
C HIS A 211 3.57 -4.06 -3.25
N SER A 212 4.23 -4.91 -4.00
CA SER A 212 5.67 -4.76 -4.24
C SER A 212 5.85 -3.71 -5.33
N THR A 213 6.14 -2.47 -4.94
CA THR A 213 6.38 -1.38 -5.91
C THR A 213 7.64 -1.61 -6.74
N THR A 214 8.45 -2.59 -6.35
CA THR A 214 9.60 -3.14 -7.09
C THR A 214 9.25 -3.59 -8.50
N LYS A 215 7.99 -4.03 -8.73
CA LYS A 215 7.54 -4.67 -9.97
C LYS A 215 6.98 -3.63 -10.97
N TYR A 216 5.73 -3.75 -11.38
CA TYR A 216 5.17 -2.91 -12.44
C TYR A 216 5.04 -1.43 -12.05
N LEU A 217 4.79 -1.10 -10.78
CA LEU A 217 4.73 0.31 -10.35
C LEU A 217 6.07 1.01 -10.56
N GLY A 218 7.18 0.43 -10.11
CA GLY A 218 8.52 0.94 -10.39
C GLY A 218 8.91 0.79 -11.87
N GLY A 219 8.69 -0.39 -12.42
CA GLY A 219 8.68 -0.68 -13.85
C GLY A 219 10.01 -0.66 -14.59
N HIS A 220 11.15 -0.36 -13.92
CA HIS A 220 12.45 -0.13 -14.57
C HIS A 220 13.58 -0.96 -13.96
N SER A 221 13.29 -1.88 -13.04
CA SER A 221 14.29 -2.73 -12.37
C SER A 221 15.42 -1.96 -11.67
N ASP A 222 15.12 -0.78 -11.15
CA ASP A 222 16.08 0.16 -10.56
C ASP A 222 15.74 0.53 -9.10
N VAL A 223 14.68 -0.05 -8.52
CA VAL A 223 14.23 0.25 -7.17
C VAL A 223 13.58 -0.95 -6.50
N ILE A 224 13.75 -1.08 -5.21
CA ILE A 224 12.98 -1.98 -4.33
C ILE A 224 12.06 -1.11 -3.47
N GLY A 225 10.79 -1.51 -3.37
CA GLY A 225 9.84 -0.81 -2.52
C GLY A 225 8.57 -1.60 -2.28
N GLY A 226 7.75 -1.10 -1.39
CA GLY A 226 6.44 -1.65 -1.08
C GLY A 226 5.42 -0.57 -0.80
N ALA A 227 4.15 -0.95 -0.82
CA ALA A 227 3.07 -0.04 -0.47
C ALA A 227 1.89 -0.79 0.18
N LEU A 228 1.18 -0.08 1.04
CA LEU A 228 -0.17 -0.41 1.50
C LEU A 228 -1.10 0.72 1.11
N VAL A 229 -2.31 0.37 0.68
CA VAL A 229 -3.38 1.35 0.48
C VAL A 229 -4.63 0.87 1.21
N VAL A 230 -5.26 1.75 1.97
CA VAL A 230 -6.45 1.48 2.79
C VAL A 230 -7.44 2.63 2.69
N ARG A 231 -8.71 2.39 3.08
CA ARG A 231 -9.77 3.41 3.15
C ARG A 231 -10.23 3.66 4.59
N ASP A 232 -9.99 2.73 5.48
CA ASP A 232 -10.29 2.89 6.90
C ASP A 232 -9.24 3.77 7.57
N LEU A 233 -9.66 4.91 8.11
CA LEU A 233 -8.74 5.91 8.69
C LEU A 233 -8.11 5.43 9.99
N GLU A 234 -8.82 4.64 10.82
CA GLU A 234 -8.27 4.09 12.06
C GLU A 234 -7.17 3.07 11.74
N LEU A 235 -7.43 2.19 10.75
CA LEU A 235 -6.41 1.25 10.28
C LEU A 235 -5.21 1.98 9.68
N ALA A 236 -5.44 3.05 8.90
CA ALA A 236 -4.38 3.87 8.34
C ALA A 236 -3.48 4.48 9.41
N GLU A 237 -4.07 5.02 10.48
CA GLU A 237 -3.31 5.59 11.61
C GLU A 237 -2.48 4.53 12.35
N ARG A 238 -3.05 3.35 12.59
CA ARG A 238 -2.35 2.22 13.20
C ARG A 238 -1.19 1.72 12.34
N LEU A 239 -1.39 1.63 11.03
CA LEU A 239 -0.33 1.25 10.06
C LEU A 239 0.78 2.31 10.02
N ALA A 240 0.43 3.59 9.99
CA ALA A 240 1.39 4.69 10.01
C ALA A 240 2.20 4.71 11.31
N PHE A 241 1.57 4.42 12.45
CA PHE A 241 2.26 4.27 13.73
C PHE A 241 3.31 3.16 13.69
N HIS A 242 2.97 1.98 13.18
CA HIS A 242 3.92 0.87 13.07
C HIS A 242 5.01 1.17 12.03
N GLN A 243 4.66 1.74 10.88
CA GLN A 243 5.62 2.18 9.86
C GLN A 243 6.69 3.10 10.47
N ASN A 244 6.27 4.12 11.21
CA ASN A 244 7.18 5.06 11.87
C ASN A 244 7.98 4.39 13.01
N SER A 245 7.31 3.63 13.88
CA SER A 245 7.93 3.04 15.07
C SER A 245 8.95 1.96 14.74
N MET A 246 8.70 1.15 13.72
CA MET A 246 9.62 0.11 13.25
C MET A 246 10.61 0.62 12.19
N GLY A 247 10.31 1.76 11.56
CA GLY A 247 11.23 2.41 10.63
C GLY A 247 11.29 1.78 9.24
N ALA A 248 10.25 1.07 8.81
CA ALA A 248 10.19 0.36 7.52
C ALA A 248 9.98 1.29 6.29
N VAL A 249 10.45 2.52 6.35
CA VAL A 249 10.24 3.56 5.34
C VAL A 249 11.25 3.47 4.20
N PRO A 250 10.86 3.78 2.94
CA PRO A 250 11.79 3.89 1.83
C PRO A 250 12.61 5.18 1.92
N GLY A 251 13.77 5.19 1.28
CA GLY A 251 14.54 6.41 1.06
C GLY A 251 13.83 7.39 0.12
N PRO A 252 14.17 8.69 0.19
CA PRO A 252 13.56 9.69 -0.71
C PRO A 252 13.84 9.42 -2.19
N LEU A 253 15.04 8.98 -2.55
CA LEU A 253 15.37 8.62 -3.93
C LEU A 253 14.55 7.42 -4.41
N ASP A 254 14.41 6.38 -3.57
CA ASP A 254 13.60 5.20 -3.91
C ASP A 254 12.14 5.58 -4.12
N SER A 255 11.59 6.44 -3.25
CA SER A 255 10.22 6.97 -3.39
C SER A 255 10.04 7.75 -4.70
N TRP A 256 11.02 8.55 -5.07
CA TRP A 256 11.02 9.33 -6.31
C TRP A 256 11.11 8.43 -7.55
N LEU A 257 11.94 7.37 -7.53
CA LEU A 257 12.05 6.42 -8.64
C LEU A 257 10.73 5.67 -8.87
N VAL A 258 10.06 5.25 -7.82
CA VAL A 258 8.72 4.63 -7.93
C VAL A 258 7.71 5.62 -8.51
N LEU A 259 7.67 6.85 -7.98
CA LEU A 259 6.77 7.90 -8.46
C LEU A 259 6.99 8.19 -9.95
N ARG A 260 8.25 8.26 -10.39
CA ARG A 260 8.63 8.42 -11.79
C ARG A 260 8.17 7.21 -12.64
N GLY A 261 8.36 5.99 -12.14
CA GLY A 261 7.97 4.75 -12.82
C GLY A 261 6.46 4.66 -13.04
N ILE A 262 5.66 5.09 -12.07
CA ILE A 262 4.19 5.09 -12.14
C ILE A 262 3.68 5.91 -13.33
N LYS A 263 4.35 6.98 -13.72
CA LYS A 263 3.93 7.86 -14.83
C LYS A 263 3.75 7.13 -16.17
N THR A 264 4.41 6.02 -16.38
CA THR A 264 4.32 5.19 -17.59
C THR A 264 3.57 3.87 -17.37
N LEU A 265 2.95 3.68 -16.19
CA LEU A 265 2.30 2.41 -15.84
C LEU A 265 1.22 2.03 -16.86
N GLY A 266 0.30 2.93 -17.21
CA GLY A 266 -0.76 2.63 -18.17
C GLY A 266 -0.20 2.13 -19.50
N VAL A 267 0.73 2.86 -20.11
CA VAL A 267 1.35 2.47 -21.39
C VAL A 267 2.10 1.13 -21.31
N ARG A 268 2.66 0.79 -20.16
CA ARG A 268 3.37 -0.49 -19.98
C ARG A 268 2.45 -1.67 -19.70
N MET A 269 1.23 -1.40 -19.21
CA MET A 269 0.24 -2.44 -18.88
C MET A 269 -0.70 -2.74 -20.07
N ASP A 270 -0.85 -1.81 -21.04
CA ASP A 270 -1.54 -2.02 -22.33
C ASP A 270 -0.79 -3.05 -23.20
#